data_0e52a1c4774e7a6bec8ba085ddd2f4b0
#
_entry.id   0e52a1c4774e7a6bec8ba085ddd2f4b0
#
_cell.length_a   1.000
_cell.length_b   1.000
_cell.length_c   1.000
_cell.angle_alpha   90.00
_cell.angle_beta   90.00
_cell.angle_gamma   90.00
#
_symmetry.space_group_name_H-M   'P 1'
#
loop_
_entity.id
_entity.type
_entity.pdbx_description
1 polymer ?
#
loop_
_entity_poly.entity_id
_entity_poly.type
_entity_poly.pdbx_seq_one_letter_code
_entity_poly.pdbx_strand_id
1 'polypeptide(L)'
;MPLRLAIAREGRIFGGNYGLEISTDEPVLPPTRGLKARGKGVVKMKGVGFRAKRGDAAGEQLAARLGADAALAEALAKVHFEEIRVEPDGRPVIRHLGGSVVWVLFPPLIRRIPLVPEQVSATLAAIEAFAAAGR
;
A
#
# COMPACT_ATOMS: atom_id res chain seq x y z
N MET A 1 10.15 13.82 5.94
CA MET A 1 10.24 12.89 4.81
C MET A 1 9.24 13.31 3.73
N PRO A 2 9.72 13.62 2.54
CA PRO A 2 8.80 14.02 1.48
C PRO A 2 7.93 12.85 1.02
N LEU A 3 6.65 13.15 0.81
CA LEU A 3 5.65 12.19 0.37
C LEU A 3 5.14 12.54 -1.03
N ARG A 4 4.75 11.52 -1.76
CA ARG A 4 4.10 11.66 -3.07
C ARG A 4 2.65 11.19 -2.97
N LEU A 5 1.75 12.01 -3.49
CA LEU A 5 0.35 11.65 -3.65
C LEU A 5 0.08 11.43 -5.14
N ALA A 6 -0.61 10.35 -5.45
CA ALA A 6 -1.01 10.03 -6.82
C ALA A 6 -2.42 9.46 -6.85
N ILE A 7 -3.08 9.59 -7.99
CA ILE A 7 -4.37 8.98 -8.25
C ILE A 7 -4.14 7.79 -9.18
N ALA A 8 -4.45 6.60 -8.69
CA ALA A 8 -4.43 5.39 -9.49
C ALA A 8 -5.79 5.18 -10.17
N ARG A 9 -5.76 4.80 -11.43
CA ARG A 9 -6.95 4.52 -12.22
C ARG A 9 -6.97 3.06 -12.65
N GLU A 10 -8.05 2.35 -12.34
CA GLU A 10 -8.34 1.06 -12.90
C GLU A 10 -9.59 1.16 -13.76
N GLY A 11 -9.46 0.93 -15.06
CA GLY A 11 -10.58 0.90 -16.01
C GLY A 11 -11.04 -0.53 -16.27
N ARG A 12 -12.36 -0.72 -16.32
CA ARG A 12 -13.01 -1.96 -16.77
C ARG A 12 -14.01 -1.61 -17.86
N ILE A 13 -14.46 -2.60 -18.64
CA ILE A 13 -15.38 -2.37 -19.76
C ILE A 13 -16.64 -1.59 -19.37
N PHE A 14 -17.21 -1.90 -18.21
CA PHE A 14 -18.48 -1.28 -17.73
C PHE A 14 -18.31 -0.48 -16.43
N GLY A 15 -17.09 -0.16 -16.04
CA GLY A 15 -16.84 0.57 -14.83
C GLY A 15 -15.39 0.86 -14.60
N GLY A 16 -15.07 1.46 -13.48
CA GLY A 16 -13.71 1.77 -13.10
C GLY A 16 -13.59 2.23 -11.65
N ASN A 17 -12.35 2.42 -11.25
CA ASN A 17 -11.98 2.82 -9.91
C ASN A 17 -10.86 3.86 -9.98
N TYR A 18 -10.99 4.93 -9.20
CA TYR A 18 -9.94 5.89 -8.93
C TYR A 18 -9.56 5.77 -7.46
N GLY A 19 -8.30 5.45 -7.17
CA GLY A 19 -7.80 5.31 -5.81
C GLY A 19 -6.69 6.30 -5.51
N LEU A 20 -6.59 6.71 -4.25
CA LEU A 20 -5.52 7.57 -3.77
C LEU A 20 -4.33 6.69 -3.35
N GLU A 21 -3.16 6.97 -3.93
CA GLU A 21 -1.90 6.35 -3.55
C GLU A 21 -1.02 7.34 -2.79
N ILE A 22 -0.48 6.89 -1.67
CA ILE A 22 0.49 7.64 -0.87
C ILE A 22 1.79 6.85 -0.86
N SER A 23 2.88 7.50 -1.20
CA SER A 23 4.22 6.89 -1.22
C SER A 23 5.27 7.88 -0.71
N THR A 24 6.47 7.39 -0.47
CA THR A 24 7.64 8.26 -0.28
C THR A 24 8.07 8.83 -1.64
N ASP A 25 8.62 10.04 -1.64
CA ASP A 25 9.17 10.64 -2.86
C ASP A 25 10.52 10.00 -3.23
N GLU A 26 11.27 9.57 -2.22
CA GLU A 26 12.56 8.91 -2.38
C GLU A 26 12.51 7.47 -1.84
N PRO A 27 13.38 6.56 -2.33
CA PRO A 27 13.49 5.21 -1.80
C PRO A 27 13.89 5.21 -0.32
N VAL A 28 13.23 4.36 0.47
CA VAL A 28 13.56 4.14 1.90
C VAL A 28 13.92 2.68 2.18
N LEU A 29 13.75 1.81 1.19
CA LEU A 29 14.07 0.38 1.25
C LEU A 29 15.08 0.01 0.17
N PRO A 30 15.79 -1.13 0.32
CA PRO A 30 16.70 -1.61 -0.72
C PRO A 30 15.97 -1.89 -2.05
N PRO A 31 16.66 -1.75 -3.19
CA PRO A 31 16.06 -2.08 -4.48
C PRO A 31 15.83 -3.58 -4.63
N THR A 32 14.71 -3.91 -5.26
CA THR A 32 14.30 -5.29 -5.56
C THR A 32 13.58 -5.29 -6.92
N ARG A 33 12.87 -6.37 -7.26
CA ARG A 33 11.95 -6.37 -8.40
C ARG A 33 10.52 -5.96 -8.02
N GLY A 34 10.34 -5.52 -6.79
CA GLY A 34 9.04 -5.12 -6.24
C GLY A 34 8.43 -6.18 -5.33
N LEU A 35 7.67 -5.72 -4.36
CA LEU A 35 6.94 -6.56 -3.43
C LEU A 35 5.47 -6.16 -3.43
N LYS A 36 4.60 -7.11 -3.08
CA LYS A 36 3.18 -6.85 -2.79
C LYS A 36 2.82 -7.46 -1.45
N ALA A 37 1.98 -6.77 -0.69
CA ALA A 37 1.39 -7.35 0.50
C ALA A 37 0.42 -8.47 0.12
N ARG A 38 0.42 -9.54 0.93
CA ARG A 38 -0.55 -10.63 0.79
C ARG A 38 -1.87 -10.19 1.43
N GLY A 39 -2.97 -10.45 0.74
CA GLY A 39 -4.30 -10.11 1.21
C GLY A 39 -4.71 -8.70 0.85
N LYS A 40 -6.00 -8.43 1.02
CA LYS A 40 -6.63 -7.13 0.77
C LYS A 40 -7.41 -6.69 2.01
N GLY A 41 -7.36 -5.41 2.31
CA GLY A 41 -8.28 -4.73 3.23
C GLY A 41 -7.96 -4.84 4.71
N VAL A 42 -7.65 -6.00 5.25
CA VAL A 42 -7.40 -6.16 6.69
C VAL A 42 -6.14 -6.97 6.92
N VAL A 43 -5.22 -6.40 7.66
CA VAL A 43 -4.05 -7.10 8.17
C VAL A 43 -4.46 -7.88 9.42
N LYS A 44 -4.37 -9.21 9.38
CA LYS A 44 -4.65 -10.04 10.53
C LYS A 44 -3.53 -9.92 11.57
N MET A 45 -3.85 -10.20 12.84
CA MET A 45 -2.99 -10.03 14.01
C MET A 45 -1.61 -10.73 13.93
N LYS A 46 -1.36 -11.57 12.93
CA LYS A 46 -0.11 -12.31 12.76
C LYS A 46 0.95 -11.59 11.91
N GLY A 47 0.73 -10.33 11.56
CA GLY A 47 1.63 -9.55 10.74
C GLY A 47 1.24 -9.50 9.27
N VAL A 48 1.94 -8.64 8.52
CA VAL A 48 1.73 -8.47 7.08
C VAL A 48 2.68 -9.39 6.33
N GLY A 49 2.13 -10.29 5.52
CA GLY A 49 2.93 -11.06 4.59
C GLY A 49 3.22 -10.26 3.33
N PHE A 50 4.46 -10.26 2.90
CA PHE A 50 4.88 -9.67 1.62
C PHE A 50 5.28 -10.78 0.66
N ARG A 51 5.01 -10.58 -0.61
CA ARG A 51 5.35 -11.50 -1.68
C ARG A 51 6.34 -10.84 -2.63
N ALA A 52 7.50 -11.48 -2.82
CA ALA A 52 8.48 -11.10 -3.84
C ALA A 52 8.15 -11.78 -5.18
N LYS A 53 8.68 -11.23 -6.27
CA LYS A 53 8.63 -11.89 -7.56
C LYS A 53 9.49 -13.14 -7.57
N ARG A 54 9.10 -14.14 -8.34
CA ARG A 54 9.84 -15.40 -8.46
C ARG A 54 11.27 -15.16 -8.95
N GLY A 55 12.24 -15.75 -8.24
CA GLY A 55 13.65 -15.62 -8.58
C GLY A 55 14.32 -14.32 -8.10
N ASP A 56 13.61 -13.50 -7.33
CA ASP A 56 14.13 -12.26 -6.76
C ASP A 56 14.63 -12.52 -5.33
N ALA A 57 15.90 -12.91 -5.19
CA ALA A 57 16.50 -13.21 -3.89
C ALA A 57 16.52 -11.99 -2.96
N ALA A 58 16.84 -10.80 -3.48
CA ALA A 58 16.82 -9.56 -2.71
C ALA A 58 15.39 -9.22 -2.24
N GLY A 59 14.41 -9.42 -3.10
CA GLY A 59 13.00 -9.23 -2.76
C GLY A 59 12.52 -10.21 -1.70
N GLU A 60 12.91 -11.48 -1.78
CA GLU A 60 12.55 -12.49 -0.78
C GLU A 60 13.14 -12.17 0.60
N GLN A 61 14.38 -11.70 0.65
CA GLN A 61 15.02 -11.27 1.89
C GLN A 61 14.32 -10.05 2.49
N LEU A 62 14.00 -9.06 1.67
CA LEU A 62 13.26 -7.87 2.12
C LEU A 62 11.85 -8.24 2.58
N ALA A 63 11.16 -9.11 1.84
CA ALA A 63 9.82 -9.60 2.21
C ALA A 63 9.83 -10.29 3.58
N ALA A 64 10.81 -11.13 3.85
CA ALA A 64 10.98 -11.79 5.14
C ALA A 64 11.24 -10.78 6.27
N ARG A 65 12.09 -9.80 6.02
CA ARG A 65 12.43 -8.73 6.98
C ARG A 65 11.21 -7.88 7.34
N LEU A 66 10.47 -7.43 6.33
CA LEU A 66 9.26 -6.64 6.53
C LEU A 66 8.16 -7.45 7.21
N GLY A 67 8.01 -8.71 6.84
CA GLY A 67 7.02 -9.60 7.45
C GLY A 67 7.30 -9.92 8.92
N ALA A 68 8.57 -9.85 9.34
CA ALA A 68 8.98 -10.06 10.72
C ALA A 68 8.96 -8.78 11.58
N ASP A 69 8.75 -7.62 10.97
CA ASP A 69 8.75 -6.33 11.68
C ASP A 69 7.42 -6.10 12.38
N ALA A 70 7.41 -6.25 13.70
CA ALA A 70 6.20 -6.09 14.52
C ALA A 70 5.67 -4.65 14.52
N ALA A 71 6.55 -3.65 14.50
CA ALA A 71 6.15 -2.25 14.47
C ALA A 71 5.47 -1.89 13.15
N LEU A 72 5.99 -2.40 12.04
CA LEU A 72 5.37 -2.23 10.73
C LEU A 72 4.01 -2.92 10.66
N ALA A 73 3.90 -4.16 11.15
CA ALA A 73 2.63 -4.89 11.20
C ALA A 73 1.58 -4.15 12.02
N GLU A 74 1.95 -3.62 13.17
CA GLU A 74 1.06 -2.83 14.02
C GLU A 74 0.57 -1.56 13.32
N ALA A 75 1.48 -0.83 12.66
CA ALA A 75 1.14 0.38 11.93
C ALA A 75 0.20 0.08 10.75
N LEU A 76 0.48 -0.96 9.97
CA LEU A 76 -0.35 -1.35 8.83
C LEU A 76 -1.72 -1.88 9.23
N ALA A 77 -1.85 -2.48 10.41
CA ALA A 77 -3.14 -2.97 10.91
C ALA A 77 -4.19 -1.85 11.10
N LYS A 78 -3.75 -0.61 11.23
CA LYS A 78 -4.62 0.57 11.41
C LYS A 78 -5.01 1.24 10.10
N VAL A 79 -4.43 0.82 8.97
CA VAL A 79 -4.68 1.42 7.65
C VAL A 79 -5.73 0.62 6.90
N HIS A 80 -6.77 1.30 6.43
CA HIS A 80 -7.73 0.74 5.50
C HIS A 80 -7.18 0.88 4.08
N PHE A 81 -6.52 -0.14 3.60
CA PHE A 81 -5.88 -0.13 2.29
C PHE A 81 -6.57 -1.07 1.31
N GLU A 82 -6.45 -0.75 0.04
CA GLU A 82 -6.81 -1.63 -1.07
C GLU A 82 -5.61 -2.43 -1.55
N GLU A 83 -4.44 -1.78 -1.62
CA GLU A 83 -3.19 -2.42 -2.01
C GLU A 83 -2.02 -1.77 -1.25
N ILE A 84 -1.06 -2.59 -0.85
CA ILE A 84 0.24 -2.15 -0.36
C ILE A 84 1.30 -2.83 -1.22
N ARG A 85 2.22 -2.05 -1.76
CA ARG A 85 3.33 -2.57 -2.54
C ARG A 85 4.62 -1.80 -2.24
N VAL A 86 5.74 -2.41 -2.56
CA VAL A 86 7.04 -1.76 -2.59
C VAL A 86 7.51 -1.73 -4.03
N GLU A 87 7.76 -0.54 -4.56
CA GLU A 87 8.25 -0.37 -5.92
C GLU A 87 9.67 -0.93 -6.05
N PRO A 88 10.12 -1.28 -7.28
CA PRO A 88 11.47 -1.83 -7.48
C PRO A 88 12.59 -0.94 -6.97
N ASP A 89 12.41 0.37 -6.96
CA ASP A 89 13.40 1.33 -6.44
C ASP A 89 13.43 1.40 -4.90
N GLY A 90 12.49 0.77 -4.20
CA GLY A 90 12.42 0.75 -2.74
C GLY A 90 11.45 1.75 -2.13
N ARG A 91 10.54 2.33 -2.90
CA ARG A 91 9.49 3.21 -2.38
C ARG A 91 8.27 2.41 -1.97
N PRO A 92 7.85 2.45 -0.70
CA PRO A 92 6.58 1.87 -0.30
C PRO A 92 5.41 2.71 -0.84
N VAL A 93 4.36 2.04 -1.32
CA VAL A 93 3.15 2.68 -1.85
C VAL A 93 1.93 2.05 -1.20
N ILE A 94 1.08 2.87 -0.63
CA ILE A 94 -0.18 2.46 -0.02
C ILE A 94 -1.32 3.07 -0.84
N ARG A 95 -2.12 2.20 -1.47
CA ARG A 95 -3.36 2.60 -2.12
C ARG A 95 -4.47 2.55 -1.08
N HIS A 96 -5.04 3.69 -0.79
CA HIS A 96 -6.13 3.81 0.18
C HIS A 96 -7.44 3.26 -0.32
N LEU A 97 -8.21 2.70 0.59
CA LEU A 97 -9.63 2.45 0.35
C LEU A 97 -10.42 3.77 0.40
N GLY A 98 -10.13 4.63 1.38
CA GLY A 98 -10.70 5.98 1.46
C GLY A 98 -10.16 6.90 0.38
N GLY A 99 -10.98 7.87 -0.06
CA GLY A 99 -10.65 8.77 -1.16
C GLY A 99 -10.85 8.16 -2.54
N SER A 100 -11.39 6.94 -2.61
CA SER A 100 -11.67 6.23 -3.86
C SER A 100 -12.99 6.68 -4.49
N VAL A 101 -13.05 6.61 -5.82
CA VAL A 101 -14.28 6.78 -6.60
C VAL A 101 -14.47 5.55 -7.45
N VAL A 102 -15.61 4.88 -7.27
CA VAL A 102 -16.01 3.71 -8.05
C VAL A 102 -17.18 4.10 -8.94
N TRP A 103 -17.12 3.75 -10.21
CA TRP A 103 -18.18 4.03 -11.14
C TRP A 103 -18.55 2.80 -11.97
N VAL A 104 -19.83 2.68 -12.30
CA VAL A 104 -20.40 1.59 -13.11
C VAL A 104 -21.34 2.20 -14.12
N LEU A 105 -21.32 1.70 -15.36
CA LEU A 105 -22.17 2.22 -16.43
C LEU A 105 -23.57 1.61 -16.44
N PHE A 106 -23.73 0.36 -16.00
CA PHE A 106 -25.02 -0.34 -16.05
C PHE A 106 -25.31 -1.10 -14.74
N PRO A 107 -26.24 -0.59 -13.89
CA PRO A 107 -26.84 0.75 -13.96
C PRO A 107 -25.83 1.84 -13.69
N PRO A 108 -26.05 3.07 -14.21
CA PRO A 108 -25.08 4.15 -13.93
C PRO A 108 -25.04 4.44 -12.44
N LEU A 109 -23.87 4.23 -11.85
CA LEU A 109 -23.64 4.40 -10.42
C LEU A 109 -22.25 4.97 -10.17
N ILE A 110 -22.16 6.00 -9.33
CA ILE A 110 -20.92 6.54 -8.84
C ILE A 110 -20.94 6.47 -7.31
N ARG A 111 -19.93 5.84 -6.73
CA ARG A 111 -19.78 5.76 -5.29
C ARG A 111 -18.45 6.37 -4.87
N ARG A 112 -18.50 7.28 -3.91
CA ARG A 112 -17.32 7.89 -3.29
C ARG A 112 -17.12 7.27 -1.90
N ILE A 113 -15.87 6.90 -1.62
CA ILE A 113 -15.48 6.41 -0.30
C ILE A 113 -14.69 7.54 0.36
N PRO A 114 -15.18 8.15 1.45
CA PRO A 114 -14.51 9.28 2.07
C PRO A 114 -13.18 8.87 2.71
N LEU A 115 -12.20 9.77 2.65
CA LEU A 115 -10.95 9.65 3.37
C LEU A 115 -11.09 10.39 4.70
N VAL A 116 -10.97 9.67 5.81
CA VAL A 116 -11.07 10.26 7.15
C VAL A 116 -9.69 10.63 7.70
N PRO A 117 -9.58 11.69 8.55
CA PRO A 117 -8.29 12.14 9.08
C PRO A 117 -7.49 11.07 9.82
N GLU A 118 -8.16 10.19 10.55
CA GLU A 118 -7.51 9.08 11.27
C GLU A 118 -6.78 8.12 10.32
N GLN A 119 -7.31 7.93 9.11
CA GLN A 119 -6.66 7.10 8.09
C GLN A 119 -5.43 7.78 7.49
N VAL A 120 -5.44 9.08 7.35
CA VAL A 120 -4.26 9.84 6.93
C VAL A 120 -3.14 9.68 7.96
N SER A 121 -3.43 9.89 9.23
CA SER A 121 -2.46 9.72 10.32
C SER A 121 -1.92 8.30 10.39
N ALA A 122 -2.79 7.29 10.26
CA ALA A 122 -2.39 5.88 10.24
C ALA A 122 -1.48 5.56 9.06
N THR A 123 -1.75 6.12 7.89
CA THR A 123 -0.93 5.92 6.70
C THR A 123 0.45 6.55 6.85
N LEU A 124 0.52 7.77 7.38
CA LEU A 124 1.81 8.42 7.65
C LEU A 124 2.65 7.61 8.64
N ALA A 125 2.03 7.09 9.70
CA ALA A 125 2.70 6.22 10.65
C ALA A 125 3.22 4.92 9.98
N ALA A 126 2.45 4.33 9.07
CA ALA A 126 2.86 3.16 8.32
C ALA A 126 4.05 3.46 7.39
N ILE A 127 4.04 4.59 6.71
CA ILE A 127 5.16 5.04 5.87
C ILE A 127 6.43 5.24 6.70
N GLU A 128 6.32 5.86 7.87
CA GLU A 128 7.43 6.01 8.79
C GLU A 128 7.97 4.65 9.29
N ALA A 129 7.08 3.69 9.54
CA ALA A 129 7.46 2.34 9.91
C ALA A 129 8.23 1.62 8.79
N PHE A 130 7.84 1.80 7.53
CA PHE A 130 8.62 1.32 6.38
C PHE A 130 10.02 1.93 6.34
N ALA A 131 10.11 3.25 6.53
CA ALA A 131 11.41 3.93 6.54
C ALA A 131 12.30 3.44 7.68
N ALA A 132 11.74 3.21 8.86
CA ALA A 132 12.46 2.66 10.00
C ALA A 132 12.94 1.22 9.74
N ALA A 133 12.11 0.39 9.11
CA ALA A 133 12.47 -0.97 8.73
C ALA A 133 13.60 -1.03 7.69
N GLY A 134 13.74 0.01 6.88
CA GLY A 134 14.81 0.14 5.86
C GLY A 134 16.15 0.61 6.40
N ARG A 135 16.21 1.04 7.63
CA ARG A 135 17.46 1.54 8.24
C ARG A 135 18.35 0.44 8.77
#